data_a4b53b7b9cf274751c150867ddacf8d9
#
_entry.id   a4b53b7b9cf274751c150867ddacf8d9
#
_cell.length_a   1.000
_cell.length_b   1.000
_cell.length_c   1.000
_cell.angle_alpha   90.00
_cell.angle_beta   90.00
_cell.angle_gamma   90.00
#
_symmetry.space_group_name_H-M   'P 1'
#
loop_
_entity.id
_entity.type
_entity.pdbx_description
1 polymer ?
#
loop_
_entity_poly.entity_id
_entity_poly.type
_entity_poly.pdbx_seq_one_letter_code
_entity_poly.pdbx_strand_id
1 'polypeptide(L)' 'MTTNEQRVSPSYDELAAQHQDHEKRLEELKNKSWLTPEEEVEEKRLKKLKLRLKDQMEELRRA' A
#
# COMPACT_ATOMS: atom_id res chain seq x y z
N MET A 1 -26.61 6.48 -0.54
CA MET A 1 -26.22 6.40 -0.24
C MET A 1 -25.55 6.32 0.30
N THR A 2 -25.18 6.43 0.40
CA THR A 2 -24.52 6.41 0.89
C THR A 2 -23.76 6.27 1.43
N THR A 3 -23.47 6.33 1.47
CA THR A 3 -22.74 6.25 1.98
C THR A 3 -22.00 6.21 2.57
N ASN A 4 -21.79 6.40 2.67
CA ASN A 4 -21.05 6.38 3.29
C ASN A 4 -20.44 6.45 3.96
N GLU A 5 -20.49 6.61 4.03
CA GLU A 5 -19.94 6.73 4.60
C GLU A 5 -19.12 6.62 5.28
N GLN A 6 -19.05 6.61 5.27
CA GLN A 6 -18.26 6.40 5.95
C GLN A 6 -17.14 6.80 5.90
N ARG A 7 -16.83 7.68 5.94
CA ARG A 7 -15.74 8.01 5.99
C ARG A 7 -14.97 7.99 7.05
N VAL A 8 -14.86 7.32 7.42
CA VAL A 8 -14.08 7.00 8.56
C VAL A 8 -12.69 6.62 8.17
N SER A 9 -11.76 6.71 9.08
CA SER A 9 -10.41 6.25 8.82
C SER A 9 -10.41 4.75 8.56
N PRO A 10 -9.57 4.27 7.65
CA PRO A 10 -9.47 2.83 7.44
C PRO A 10 -9.01 2.14 8.72
N SER A 11 -9.51 0.96 8.94
CA SER A 11 -9.07 0.17 10.09
C SER A 11 -7.66 -0.35 9.88
N TYR A 12 -7.03 -0.77 10.97
CA TYR A 12 -5.69 -1.36 10.89
C TYR A 12 -5.68 -2.55 9.94
N ASP A 13 -6.73 -3.37 9.99
CA ASP A 13 -6.82 -4.54 9.13
C ASP A 13 -6.84 -4.15 7.66
N GLU A 14 -7.56 -3.10 7.33
CA GLU A 14 -7.62 -2.64 5.95
C GLU A 14 -6.27 -2.12 5.48
N LEU A 15 -5.61 -1.37 6.33
CA LEU A 15 -4.30 -0.85 5.99
C LEU A 15 -3.29 -1.99 5.82
N ALA A 16 -3.37 -2.98 6.68
CA ALA A 16 -2.49 -4.13 6.59
C ALA A 16 -2.72 -4.90 5.30
N ALA A 17 -3.99 -5.05 4.90
CA ALA A 17 -4.31 -5.74 3.67
C ALA A 17 -3.75 -4.99 2.45
N GLN A 18 -3.89 -3.67 2.44
CA GLN A 18 -3.33 -2.87 1.37
C GLN A 18 -1.82 -2.96 1.33
N HIS A 19 -1.21 -2.92 2.50
CA HIS A 19 0.24 -3.05 2.60
C HIS A 19 0.70 -4.38 1.99
N GLN A 20 -0.02 -5.43 2.29
CA GLN A 20 0.30 -6.76 1.80
C GLN A 20 0.14 -6.83 0.28
N ASP A 21 -0.91 -6.21 -0.25
CA ASP A 21 -1.11 -6.18 -1.69
C ASP A 21 0.04 -5.48 -2.40
N HIS A 22 0.49 -4.37 -1.84
CA HIS A 22 1.61 -3.64 -2.43
C HIS A 22 2.89 -4.45 -2.34
N GLU A 23 3.08 -5.16 -1.25
CA GLU A 23 4.26 -6.00 -1.10
C GLU A 23 4.28 -7.13 -2.11
N LYS A 24 3.13 -7.74 -2.33
CA LYS A 24 3.01 -8.80 -3.32
C LYS A 24 3.40 -8.31 -4.70
N ARG A 25 2.86 -7.15 -5.06
CA ARG A 25 3.17 -6.60 -6.38
C ARG A 25 4.64 -6.24 -6.51
N LEU A 26 5.19 -5.67 -5.45
CA LEU A 26 6.61 -5.35 -5.44
C LEU A 26 7.47 -6.59 -5.61
N GLU A 27 7.06 -7.69 -4.99
CA GLU A 27 7.80 -8.93 -5.12
C GLU A 27 7.75 -9.45 -6.54
N GLU A 28 6.60 -9.34 -7.17
CA GLU A 28 6.48 -9.73 -8.58
C GLU A 28 7.43 -8.93 -9.45
N LEU A 29 7.51 -7.64 -9.20
CA LEU A 29 8.41 -6.79 -9.98
C LEU A 29 9.86 -7.13 -9.71
N LYS A 30 10.17 -7.45 -8.48
CA LYS A 30 11.54 -7.81 -8.10
C LYS A 30 12.01 -9.09 -8.78
N ASN A 31 11.09 -10.00 -9.03
CA ASN A 31 11.43 -11.30 -9.64
C ASN A 31 11.66 -11.20 -11.13
N LYS A 32 11.40 -10.07 -11.71
CA LYS A 32 11.63 -9.88 -13.15
C LYS A 32 13.08 -9.55 -13.41
N SER A 33 13.60 -10.06 -14.52
CA SER A 33 14.99 -9.81 -14.91
C SER A 33 15.23 -8.33 -15.16
N TRP A 34 14.23 -7.66 -15.73
CA TRP A 34 14.32 -6.24 -15.99
C TRP A 34 12.89 -5.69 -16.00
N LEU A 35 12.79 -4.39 -15.78
CA LEU A 35 11.49 -3.73 -15.70
C LEU A 35 11.33 -2.80 -16.89
N THR A 36 10.09 -2.73 -17.40
CA THR A 36 9.76 -1.68 -18.36
C THR A 36 9.77 -0.34 -17.65
N PRO A 37 9.89 0.77 -18.40
CA PRO A 37 9.82 2.09 -17.75
C PRO A 37 8.56 2.27 -16.92
N GLU A 38 7.44 1.74 -17.38
CA GLU A 38 6.20 1.83 -16.62
C GLU A 38 6.27 1.05 -15.33
N GLU A 39 6.90 -0.12 -15.38
CA GLU A 39 7.04 -0.93 -14.17
C GLU A 39 8.00 -0.29 -13.18
N GLU A 40 9.02 0.40 -13.67
CA GLU A 40 9.90 1.13 -12.78
C GLU A 40 9.18 2.22 -12.03
N VAL A 41 8.30 2.93 -12.72
CA VAL A 41 7.50 3.97 -12.08
C VAL A 41 6.55 3.34 -11.07
N GLU A 42 5.96 2.23 -11.43
CA GLU A 42 5.07 1.52 -10.51
C GLU A 42 5.81 1.09 -9.25
N GLU A 43 7.01 0.58 -9.42
CA GLU A 43 7.81 0.14 -8.28
C GLU A 43 8.06 1.28 -7.30
N LYS A 44 8.46 2.42 -7.83
CA LYS A 44 8.71 3.58 -6.97
C LYS A 44 7.44 4.03 -6.26
N ARG A 45 6.34 4.03 -6.98
CA ARG A 45 5.06 4.43 -6.39
C ARG A 45 4.65 3.48 -5.29
N LEU A 46 4.79 2.19 -5.53
CA LEU A 46 4.42 1.18 -4.54
C LEU A 46 5.26 1.30 -3.28
N LYS A 47 6.54 1.58 -3.44
CA LYS A 47 7.41 1.77 -2.28
C LYS A 47 6.95 2.95 -1.43
N LYS A 48 6.55 4.03 -2.06
CA LYS A 48 6.04 5.19 -1.34
C LYS A 48 4.74 4.88 -0.63
N LEU A 49 3.84 4.21 -1.34
CA LEU A 49 2.55 3.84 -0.75
C LEU A 49 2.74 2.91 0.44
N LYS A 50 3.68 2.00 0.32
CA LYS A 50 3.98 1.07 1.41
C LYS A 50 4.43 1.82 2.65
N LEU A 51 5.30 2.78 2.47
CA LEU A 51 5.78 3.58 3.59
C LEU A 51 4.65 4.37 4.24
N ARG A 52 3.78 4.94 3.42
CA ARG A 52 2.64 5.68 3.96
C ARG A 52 1.73 4.80 4.78
N LEU A 53 1.44 3.61 4.26
CA LEU A 53 0.59 2.68 4.98
C LEU A 53 1.22 2.28 6.30
N LYS A 54 2.52 2.05 6.28
CA LYS A 54 3.22 1.69 7.50
C LYS A 54 3.13 2.80 8.53
N ASP A 55 3.30 4.03 8.09
CA ASP A 55 3.20 5.17 8.99
C ASP A 55 1.79 5.28 9.59
N GLN A 56 0.78 5.08 8.77
CA GLN A 56 -0.59 5.12 9.24
C GLN A 56 -0.88 4.02 10.25
N MET A 57 -0.37 2.83 9.98
CA MET A 57 -0.55 1.73 10.91
C MET A 57 0.12 2.01 12.25
N GLU A 58 1.29 2.61 12.19
CA GLU A 58 1.99 2.96 13.43
C GLU A 58 1.23 4.00 14.23
N GLU A 59 0.65 4.97 13.54
CA GLU A 59 -0.14 5.98 14.22
C GLU A 59 -1.34 5.39 14.91
N LEU A 60 -1.99 4.44 14.26
CA LEU A 60 -3.13 3.75 14.87
C LEU A 60 -2.72 2.98 16.11
N ARG A 61 -1.54 2.39 16.07
CA ARG A 61 -1.05 1.63 17.21
C ARG A 61 -0.70 2.52 18.39
N ARG A 62 -0.26 3.73 18.10
CA ARG A 62 0.09 4.67 19.14
C ARG A 62 -1.12 5.30 19.81
N ALA A 63 -2.19 5.43 19.05
CA ALA A 63 -3.40 6.11 19.53
C ALA A 63 -4.20 5.28 20.57
#